data_0a1b7699183934fd1e97cd760334ecb4
#
_entry.id   0a1b7699183934fd1e97cd760334ecb4
#
_cell.length_a   1.000
_cell.length_b   1.000
_cell.length_c   1.000
_cell.angle_alpha   90.00
_cell.angle_beta   90.00
_cell.angle_gamma   90.00
#
_symmetry.space_group_name_H-M   'P 1'
#
loop_
_entity.id
_entity.type
_entity.pdbx_description
1 polymer ?
#
loop_
_entity_poly.entity_id
_entity_poly.type
_entity_poly.pdbx_seq_one_letter_code
_entity_poly.pdbx_strand_id
1 'polypeptide(L)'
;MSAAAGEDRPTRRRLLVLLPLVLFLALAALFFFRLGSGDPSRIPSALIGHPAPETNLAGVPGLLARDGKPLPGIAPADFKGAVTLVNVWASWCVPCHDEAPLLSALGEDSRIRVVGINYKDQPDNARRFLGRYGNPFAAAGVDGNGRASMEWGVYGVPETFLVGRDGRIAYKLVGPITPANLEAVLKPEIEKALAAK
;
A
#
# COMPACT_ATOMS: atom_id res chain seq x y z
N MET A 1 -60.45 -54.41 -5.56
CA MET A 1 -60.57 -52.97 -5.48
C MET A 1 -59.18 -52.40 -5.32
N SER A 2 -58.65 -51.89 -6.41
CA SER A 2 -57.24 -51.41 -6.55
C SER A 2 -57.25 -49.88 -6.37
N ALA A 3 -56.53 -49.33 -5.44
CA ALA A 3 -56.35 -47.90 -5.34
C ALA A 3 -54.93 -47.55 -5.71
N ALA A 4 -54.87 -46.68 -6.65
CA ALA A 4 -53.68 -46.17 -7.32
C ALA A 4 -52.76 -45.37 -6.40
N ALA A 5 -51.47 -45.74 -6.42
CA ALA A 5 -50.41 -44.84 -6.01
C ALA A 5 -49.71 -44.32 -7.26
N GLY A 6 -50.16 -43.17 -7.72
CA GLY A 6 -49.60 -42.47 -8.87
C GLY A 6 -49.28 -41.04 -8.51
N GLU A 7 -48.18 -40.53 -9.07
CA GLU A 7 -47.92 -39.15 -9.37
C GLU A 7 -47.30 -38.25 -8.29
N ASP A 8 -46.02 -38.47 -8.03
CA ASP A 8 -45.15 -37.37 -7.52
C ASP A 8 -43.73 -37.33 -8.16
N ARG A 9 -43.55 -38.05 -9.29
CA ARG A 9 -42.22 -38.17 -9.96
C ARG A 9 -41.78 -36.96 -10.79
N PRO A 10 -42.64 -36.14 -11.46
CA PRO A 10 -42.15 -35.05 -12.32
C PRO A 10 -41.69 -33.82 -11.56
N THR A 11 -42.28 -33.50 -10.40
CA THR A 11 -41.94 -32.33 -9.60
C THR A 11 -40.57 -32.50 -8.92
N ARG A 12 -40.28 -33.65 -8.36
CA ARG A 12 -39.02 -33.93 -7.71
C ARG A 12 -37.81 -33.91 -8.68
N ARG A 13 -38.00 -34.40 -9.92
CA ARG A 13 -36.97 -34.37 -10.96
C ARG A 13 -36.71 -32.95 -11.46
N ARG A 14 -37.71 -32.11 -11.58
CA ARG A 14 -37.55 -30.66 -11.94
C ARG A 14 -36.85 -29.90 -10.82
N LEU A 15 -37.16 -30.15 -9.56
CA LEU A 15 -36.46 -29.58 -8.40
C LEU A 15 -34.98 -29.97 -8.38
N LEU A 16 -34.63 -31.22 -8.65
CA LEU A 16 -33.25 -31.70 -8.69
C LEU A 16 -32.44 -31.10 -9.84
N VAL A 17 -33.08 -30.75 -10.96
CA VAL A 17 -32.41 -30.07 -12.08
C VAL A 17 -32.26 -28.57 -11.82
N LEU A 18 -33.21 -27.94 -11.11
CA LEU A 18 -33.16 -26.51 -10.81
C LEU A 18 -32.26 -26.18 -9.62
N LEU A 19 -32.05 -27.11 -8.69
CA LEU A 19 -31.23 -26.91 -7.50
C LEU A 19 -29.81 -26.42 -7.81
N PRO A 20 -29.04 -27.04 -8.75
CA PRO A 20 -27.69 -26.56 -9.09
C PRO A 20 -27.71 -25.15 -9.74
N LEU A 21 -28.75 -24.84 -10.52
CA LEU A 21 -28.92 -23.52 -11.11
C LEU A 21 -29.17 -22.45 -10.04
N VAL A 22 -30.08 -22.73 -9.09
CA VAL A 22 -30.37 -21.82 -7.96
C VAL A 22 -29.13 -21.63 -7.09
N LEU A 23 -28.40 -22.72 -6.80
CA LEU A 23 -27.15 -22.66 -6.04
C LEU A 23 -26.10 -21.83 -6.76
N PHE A 24 -25.94 -22.04 -8.07
CA PHE A 24 -25.02 -21.24 -8.89
C PHE A 24 -25.38 -19.75 -8.87
N LEU A 25 -26.65 -19.40 -9.09
CA LEU A 25 -27.09 -18.02 -9.05
C LEU A 25 -26.91 -17.38 -7.66
N ALA A 26 -27.18 -18.13 -6.60
CA ALA A 26 -26.95 -17.66 -5.23
C ALA A 26 -25.46 -17.39 -4.95
N LEU A 27 -24.58 -18.30 -5.38
CA LEU A 27 -23.13 -18.13 -5.28
C LEU A 27 -22.64 -16.97 -6.15
N ALA A 28 -23.12 -16.85 -7.38
CA ALA A 28 -22.76 -15.76 -8.27
C ALA A 28 -23.18 -14.39 -7.67
N ALA A 29 -24.38 -14.30 -7.12
CA ALA A 29 -24.86 -13.11 -6.43
C ALA A 29 -24.01 -12.81 -5.20
N LEU A 30 -23.70 -13.83 -4.36
CA LEU A 30 -22.84 -13.67 -3.19
C LEU A 30 -21.46 -13.14 -3.60
N PHE A 31 -20.84 -13.71 -4.61
CA PHE A 31 -19.54 -13.24 -5.12
C PHE A 31 -19.63 -11.82 -5.65
N PHE A 32 -20.66 -11.51 -6.45
CA PHE A 32 -20.85 -10.16 -7.00
C PHE A 32 -20.96 -9.10 -5.90
N PHE A 33 -21.74 -9.35 -4.85
CA PHE A 33 -21.85 -8.44 -3.72
C PHE A 33 -20.57 -8.38 -2.87
N ARG A 34 -19.85 -9.50 -2.73
CA ARG A 34 -18.60 -9.55 -1.95
C ARG A 34 -17.41 -8.91 -2.68
N LEU A 35 -17.32 -9.04 -4.00
CA LEU A 35 -16.27 -8.39 -4.78
C LEU A 35 -16.37 -6.84 -4.76
N GLY A 36 -17.58 -6.29 -4.62
CA GLY A 36 -17.80 -4.84 -4.50
C GLY A 36 -17.65 -4.27 -3.08
N SER A 37 -17.51 -5.11 -2.05
CA SER A 37 -17.55 -4.66 -0.65
C SER A 37 -16.18 -4.67 0.06
N GLY A 38 -15.09 -5.01 -0.63
CA GLY A 38 -13.74 -5.01 -0.07
C GLY A 38 -12.91 -3.83 -0.55
N ASP A 39 -12.31 -3.10 0.39
CA ASP A 39 -11.26 -2.14 0.08
C ASP A 39 -9.93 -2.91 -0.05
N PRO A 40 -9.38 -3.10 -1.27
CA PRO A 40 -8.16 -3.86 -1.47
C PRO A 40 -6.92 -3.21 -0.82
N SER A 41 -7.01 -1.93 -0.46
CA SER A 41 -5.95 -1.23 0.25
C SER A 41 -5.84 -1.62 1.73
N ARG A 42 -6.84 -2.31 2.27
CA ARG A 42 -6.89 -2.77 3.66
C ARG A 42 -6.43 -4.22 3.85
N ILE A 43 -5.41 -4.65 3.13
CA ILE A 43 -4.79 -5.95 3.40
C ILE A 43 -3.99 -5.83 4.70
N PRO A 44 -4.35 -6.56 5.77
CA PRO A 44 -3.60 -6.52 7.02
C PRO A 44 -2.15 -6.97 6.76
N SER A 45 -1.20 -6.07 6.92
CA SER A 45 0.21 -6.45 6.87
C SER A 45 0.58 -7.15 8.17
N ALA A 46 1.23 -8.31 8.07
CA ALA A 46 1.78 -9.02 9.23
C ALA A 46 2.84 -8.19 9.99
N LEU A 47 3.32 -7.11 9.39
CA LEU A 47 4.34 -6.24 10.01
C LEU A 47 3.75 -5.11 10.86
N ILE A 48 2.42 -4.90 10.86
CA ILE A 48 1.81 -3.88 11.73
C ILE A 48 2.05 -4.23 13.21
N GLY A 49 2.54 -3.26 13.97
CA GLY A 49 2.95 -3.42 15.35
C GLY A 49 4.36 -4.02 15.54
N HIS A 50 5.01 -4.48 14.48
CA HIS A 50 6.39 -4.95 14.51
C HIS A 50 7.39 -3.83 14.23
N PRO A 51 8.65 -3.96 14.68
CA PRO A 51 9.71 -3.04 14.31
C PRO A 51 9.85 -2.94 12.78
N ALA A 52 10.09 -1.73 12.27
CA ALA A 52 10.47 -1.55 10.88
C ALA A 52 11.73 -2.39 10.56
N PRO A 53 11.78 -3.04 9.39
CA PRO A 53 12.94 -3.80 8.96
C PRO A 53 14.22 -2.95 9.00
N GLU A 54 15.34 -3.55 9.42
CA GLU A 54 16.63 -2.89 9.37
C GLU A 54 17.03 -2.62 7.93
N THR A 55 16.80 -1.38 7.49
CA THR A 55 17.01 -0.95 6.12
C THR A 55 18.23 -0.06 6.03
N ASN A 56 19.22 -0.50 5.27
CA ASN A 56 20.41 0.29 4.97
C ASN A 56 20.59 0.33 3.45
N LEU A 57 20.24 1.46 2.83
CA LEU A 57 20.26 1.64 1.39
C LEU A 57 21.09 2.87 1.03
N ALA A 58 21.97 2.72 0.05
CA ALA A 58 22.72 3.85 -0.51
C ALA A 58 21.75 4.88 -1.12
N GLY A 59 22.11 6.15 -1.02
CA GLY A 59 21.35 7.23 -1.63
C GLY A 59 21.29 7.11 -3.15
N VAL A 60 20.25 7.70 -3.76
CA VAL A 60 20.12 7.77 -5.22
C VAL A 60 21.25 8.66 -5.75
N PRO A 61 22.18 8.13 -6.58
CA PRO A 61 23.32 8.88 -7.05
C PRO A 61 22.91 10.18 -7.77
N GLY A 62 23.52 11.31 -7.38
CA GLY A 62 23.27 12.62 -7.99
C GLY A 62 21.92 13.25 -7.66
N LEU A 63 21.13 12.66 -6.76
CA LEU A 63 19.93 13.29 -6.22
C LEU A 63 20.31 14.29 -5.12
N LEU A 64 19.74 15.50 -5.22
CA LEU A 64 20.00 16.56 -4.26
C LEU A 64 18.79 16.78 -3.35
N ALA A 65 19.07 17.12 -2.10
CA ALA A 65 18.08 17.64 -1.17
C ALA A 65 17.75 19.12 -1.50
N ARG A 66 16.76 19.69 -0.83
CA ARG A 66 16.33 21.08 -1.06
C ARG A 66 17.42 22.13 -0.77
N ASP A 67 18.37 21.80 0.09
CA ASP A 67 19.51 22.66 0.44
C ASP A 67 20.70 22.53 -0.56
N GLY A 68 20.52 21.74 -1.63
CA GLY A 68 21.53 21.51 -2.68
C GLY A 68 22.59 20.47 -2.31
N LYS A 69 22.54 19.87 -1.13
CA LYS A 69 23.44 18.78 -0.73
C LYS A 69 22.98 17.44 -1.30
N PRO A 70 23.87 16.45 -1.44
CA PRO A 70 23.46 15.10 -1.79
C PRO A 70 22.38 14.59 -0.83
N LEU A 71 21.28 14.07 -1.38
CA LEU A 71 20.23 13.46 -0.56
C LEU A 71 20.77 12.18 0.08
N PRO A 72 20.68 12.02 1.42
CA PRO A 72 21.16 10.82 2.07
C PRO A 72 20.38 9.57 1.64
N GLY A 73 21.04 8.42 1.76
CA GLY A 73 20.40 7.12 1.72
C GLY A 73 19.62 6.85 3.00
N ILE A 74 19.02 5.66 3.08
CA ILE A 74 18.24 5.23 4.23
C ILE A 74 19.13 4.49 5.21
N ALA A 75 19.01 4.83 6.48
CA ALA A 75 19.63 4.11 7.59
C ALA A 75 18.59 3.67 8.63
N PRO A 76 18.81 2.62 9.42
CA PRO A 76 17.88 2.17 10.44
C PRO A 76 17.47 3.24 11.45
N ALA A 77 18.35 4.22 11.68
CA ALA A 77 18.07 5.37 12.55
C ALA A 77 16.97 6.29 12.04
N ASP A 78 16.70 6.28 10.73
CA ASP A 78 15.65 7.12 10.11
C ASP A 78 14.25 6.75 10.56
N PHE A 79 14.07 5.56 11.11
CA PHE A 79 12.78 5.04 11.57
C PHE A 79 12.54 5.24 13.08
N LYS A 80 13.38 6.00 13.78
CA LYS A 80 13.25 6.22 15.22
C LYS A 80 13.21 7.70 15.56
N GLY A 81 12.50 8.04 16.64
CA GLY A 81 12.42 9.40 17.19
C GLY A 81 11.49 10.35 16.46
N ALA A 82 11.05 10.04 15.23
CA ALA A 82 10.09 10.81 14.47
C ALA A 82 9.03 9.89 13.85
N VAL A 83 7.83 10.43 13.65
CA VAL A 83 6.82 9.74 12.81
C VAL A 83 7.32 9.78 11.37
N THR A 84 7.50 8.61 10.77
CA THR A 84 8.12 8.48 9.44
C THR A 84 7.16 7.83 8.46
N LEU A 85 6.95 8.49 7.34
CA LEU A 85 6.22 7.96 6.20
C LEU A 85 7.22 7.36 5.21
N VAL A 86 7.19 6.04 5.01
CA VAL A 86 8.07 5.32 4.09
C VAL A 86 7.28 4.98 2.84
N ASN A 87 7.61 5.63 1.72
CA ASN A 87 6.98 5.39 0.43
C ASN A 87 7.89 4.54 -0.46
N VAL A 88 7.36 3.44 -0.96
CA VAL A 88 8.06 2.56 -1.92
C VAL A 88 7.56 2.91 -3.32
N TRP A 89 8.46 3.34 -4.18
CA TRP A 89 8.13 3.94 -5.46
C TRP A 89 9.13 3.57 -6.57
N ALA A 90 8.74 3.83 -7.81
CA ALA A 90 9.63 3.74 -8.96
C ALA A 90 9.23 4.74 -10.05
N SER A 91 10.19 5.17 -10.86
CA SER A 91 9.92 6.10 -11.97
C SER A 91 9.08 5.49 -13.09
N TRP A 92 9.12 4.19 -13.26
CA TRP A 92 8.34 3.44 -14.25
C TRP A 92 6.90 3.10 -13.78
N CYS A 93 6.58 3.39 -12.52
CA CYS A 93 5.28 3.09 -11.91
C CYS A 93 4.27 4.21 -12.23
N VAL A 94 3.30 3.96 -13.09
CA VAL A 94 2.29 4.95 -13.48
C VAL A 94 1.50 5.49 -12.28
N PRO A 95 0.96 4.68 -11.34
CA PRO A 95 0.27 5.21 -10.17
C PRO A 95 1.15 6.05 -9.24
N CYS A 96 2.49 5.84 -9.26
CA CYS A 96 3.41 6.68 -8.50
C CYS A 96 3.48 8.12 -9.04
N HIS A 97 3.23 8.31 -10.36
CA HIS A 97 3.10 9.64 -10.94
C HIS A 97 1.85 10.37 -10.43
N ASP A 98 0.76 9.64 -10.25
CA ASP A 98 -0.52 10.19 -9.81
C ASP A 98 -0.48 10.63 -8.34
N GLU A 99 0.24 9.90 -7.47
CA GLU A 99 0.36 10.23 -6.05
C GLU A 99 1.43 11.31 -5.75
N ALA A 100 2.38 11.53 -6.67
CA ALA A 100 3.54 12.39 -6.42
C ALA A 100 3.21 13.80 -5.91
N PRO A 101 2.18 14.51 -6.41
CA PRO A 101 1.79 15.81 -5.87
C PRO A 101 1.32 15.75 -4.41
N LEU A 102 0.57 14.69 -4.04
CA LEU A 102 0.09 14.51 -2.67
C LEU A 102 1.23 14.14 -1.72
N LEU A 103 2.15 13.31 -2.19
CA LEU A 103 3.35 12.95 -1.44
C LEU A 103 4.26 14.17 -1.23
N SER A 104 4.37 15.04 -2.24
CA SER A 104 5.10 16.31 -2.12
C SER A 104 4.49 17.23 -1.06
N ALA A 105 3.16 17.32 -1.01
CA ALA A 105 2.46 18.08 0.03
C ALA A 105 2.68 17.50 1.43
N LEU A 106 2.71 16.17 1.57
CA LEU A 106 3.07 15.51 2.84
C LEU A 106 4.51 15.79 3.25
N GLY A 107 5.44 15.90 2.31
CA GLY A 107 6.83 16.26 2.56
C GLY A 107 7.03 17.71 3.07
N GLU A 108 6.03 18.57 3.00
CA GLU A 108 6.04 19.91 3.60
C GLU A 108 5.65 19.91 5.08
N ASP A 109 5.03 18.85 5.59
CA ASP A 109 4.66 18.75 6.99
C ASP A 109 5.89 18.42 7.85
N SER A 110 6.42 19.44 8.54
CA SER A 110 7.62 19.32 9.39
C SER A 110 7.44 18.40 10.61
N ARG A 111 6.22 17.97 10.92
CA ARG A 111 5.91 17.07 12.04
C ARG A 111 6.25 15.61 11.72
N ILE A 112 6.36 15.29 10.43
CA ILE A 112 6.66 13.95 9.94
C ILE A 112 7.92 13.96 9.08
N ARG A 113 8.56 12.81 8.97
CA ARG A 113 9.64 12.57 8.02
C ARG A 113 9.12 11.74 6.87
N VAL A 114 9.42 12.12 5.63
CA VAL A 114 9.09 11.30 4.45
C VAL A 114 10.38 10.68 3.91
N VAL A 115 10.40 9.35 3.74
CA VAL A 115 11.55 8.56 3.27
C VAL A 115 11.14 7.73 2.07
N GLY A 116 11.99 7.64 1.06
CA GLY A 116 11.69 6.96 -0.20
C GLY A 116 12.54 5.70 -0.43
N ILE A 117 11.92 4.55 -0.66
CA ILE A 117 12.59 3.35 -1.17
C ILE A 117 12.36 3.30 -2.69
N ASN A 118 13.43 3.52 -3.45
CA ASN A 118 13.37 3.48 -4.92
C ASN A 118 13.55 2.05 -5.41
N TYR A 119 12.44 1.42 -5.80
CA TYR A 119 12.35 -0.01 -6.10
C TYR A 119 12.70 -0.33 -7.54
N LYS A 120 13.74 -1.15 -7.74
CA LYS A 120 14.14 -1.72 -9.05
C LYS A 120 14.13 -0.68 -10.18
N ASP A 121 14.75 0.45 -9.93
CA ASP A 121 14.75 1.60 -10.84
C ASP A 121 16.18 1.97 -11.25
N GLN A 122 16.30 2.77 -12.32
CA GLN A 122 17.56 3.35 -12.74
C GLN A 122 17.73 4.73 -12.11
N PRO A 123 18.91 5.06 -11.55
CA PRO A 123 19.12 6.33 -10.87
C PRO A 123 18.79 7.58 -11.72
N ASP A 124 19.10 7.53 -13.03
CA ASP A 124 18.80 8.64 -13.95
C ASP A 124 17.29 8.85 -14.14
N ASN A 125 16.53 7.76 -14.17
CA ASN A 125 15.08 7.81 -14.27
C ASN A 125 14.46 8.33 -12.97
N ALA A 126 14.94 7.83 -11.82
CA ALA A 126 14.55 8.29 -10.49
C ALA A 126 14.77 9.80 -10.33
N ARG A 127 15.96 10.31 -10.73
CA ARG A 127 16.24 11.75 -10.69
C ARG A 127 15.31 12.57 -11.59
N ARG A 128 15.04 12.10 -12.83
CA ARG A 128 14.12 12.80 -13.75
C ARG A 128 12.69 12.82 -13.19
N PHE A 129 12.25 11.72 -12.58
CA PHE A 129 10.95 11.64 -11.92
C PHE A 129 10.83 12.68 -10.80
N LEU A 130 11.77 12.69 -9.86
CA LEU A 130 11.75 13.63 -8.74
C LEU A 130 12.03 15.08 -9.18
N GLY A 131 12.79 15.29 -10.25
CA GLY A 131 12.97 16.60 -10.87
C GLY A 131 11.69 17.17 -11.49
N ARG A 132 10.80 16.29 -11.97
CA ARG A 132 9.51 16.68 -12.57
C ARG A 132 8.42 16.95 -11.52
N TYR A 133 8.34 16.13 -10.50
CA TYR A 133 7.23 16.15 -9.51
C TYR A 133 7.60 16.80 -8.18
N GLY A 134 8.88 17.13 -7.98
CA GLY A 134 9.41 17.56 -6.70
C GLY A 134 9.97 16.38 -5.89
N ASN A 135 10.86 16.70 -4.95
CA ASN A 135 11.46 15.71 -4.05
C ASN A 135 10.87 15.87 -2.64
N PRO A 136 9.97 14.97 -2.21
CA PRO A 136 9.37 15.00 -0.88
C PRO A 136 10.27 14.42 0.21
N PHE A 137 11.34 13.72 -0.18
CA PHE A 137 12.08 12.83 0.71
C PHE A 137 13.16 13.56 1.52
N ALA A 138 13.23 13.28 2.81
CA ALA A 138 14.35 13.62 3.68
C ALA A 138 15.53 12.65 3.48
N ALA A 139 15.24 11.41 3.06
CA ALA A 139 16.19 10.39 2.68
C ALA A 139 15.58 9.51 1.59
N ALA A 140 16.39 9.06 0.62
CA ALA A 140 15.90 8.13 -0.40
C ALA A 140 16.99 7.10 -0.75
N GLY A 141 16.64 5.83 -0.66
CA GLY A 141 17.56 4.72 -0.88
C GLY A 141 17.26 3.91 -2.12
N VAL A 142 18.29 3.42 -2.79
CA VAL A 142 18.19 2.55 -3.97
C VAL A 142 18.03 1.10 -3.55
N ASP A 143 16.89 0.51 -3.84
CA ASP A 143 16.62 -0.92 -3.70
C ASP A 143 16.64 -1.61 -5.08
N GLY A 144 17.82 -1.66 -5.70
CA GLY A 144 17.99 -2.12 -7.08
C GLY A 144 17.61 -3.60 -7.29
N ASN A 145 17.74 -4.44 -6.29
CA ASN A 145 17.39 -5.85 -6.34
C ASN A 145 16.01 -6.16 -5.73
N GLY A 146 15.38 -5.19 -5.08
CA GLY A 146 14.07 -5.33 -4.46
C GLY A 146 14.08 -6.07 -3.11
N ARG A 147 15.25 -6.28 -2.51
CA ARG A 147 15.36 -7.05 -1.27
C ARG A 147 14.80 -6.30 -0.07
N ALA A 148 15.11 -5.01 0.06
CA ALA A 148 14.56 -4.21 1.14
C ALA A 148 13.02 -4.14 1.04
N SER A 149 12.48 -3.90 -0.14
CA SER A 149 11.03 -3.92 -0.37
C SER A 149 10.39 -5.26 0.01
N MET A 150 11.08 -6.37 -0.25
CA MET A 150 10.61 -7.71 0.14
C MET A 150 10.59 -7.86 1.67
N GLU A 151 11.61 -7.38 2.37
CA GLU A 151 11.67 -7.39 3.84
C GLU A 151 10.57 -6.52 4.46
N TRP A 152 10.17 -5.42 3.79
CA TRP A 152 9.01 -4.60 4.14
C TRP A 152 7.66 -5.24 3.76
N GLY A 153 7.66 -6.42 3.14
CA GLY A 153 6.44 -7.10 2.71
C GLY A 153 5.68 -6.34 1.63
N VAL A 154 6.41 -5.65 0.74
CA VAL A 154 5.84 -4.92 -0.40
C VAL A 154 5.31 -5.90 -1.43
N TYR A 155 4.08 -5.73 -1.85
CA TYR A 155 3.44 -6.53 -2.92
C TYR A 155 3.67 -5.91 -4.29
N GLY A 156 3.76 -4.58 -4.35
CA GLY A 156 3.95 -3.81 -5.56
C GLY A 156 4.17 -2.33 -5.26
N VAL A 157 4.35 -1.51 -6.29
CA VAL A 157 4.51 -0.06 -6.13
C VAL A 157 3.31 0.67 -6.73
N PRO A 158 2.86 1.77 -6.08
CA PRO A 158 3.37 2.30 -4.83
C PRO A 158 2.76 1.62 -3.60
N GLU A 159 3.49 1.64 -2.49
CA GLU A 159 2.99 1.32 -1.16
C GLU A 159 3.58 2.29 -0.14
N THR A 160 2.82 2.61 0.88
CA THR A 160 3.23 3.57 1.90
C THR A 160 3.08 2.98 3.30
N PHE A 161 4.14 3.06 4.10
CA PHE A 161 4.15 2.61 5.49
C PHE A 161 4.24 3.83 6.41
N LEU A 162 3.49 3.80 7.49
CA LEU A 162 3.61 4.75 8.59
C LEU A 162 4.35 4.08 9.74
N VAL A 163 5.47 4.66 10.14
CA VAL A 163 6.30 4.20 11.25
C VAL A 163 6.19 5.18 12.39
N GLY A 164 5.86 4.71 13.58
CA GLY A 164 5.79 5.50 14.79
C GLY A 164 7.17 5.94 15.29
N ARG A 165 7.21 6.86 16.28
CA ARG A 165 8.46 7.31 16.92
C ARG A 165 9.24 6.19 17.60
N ASP A 166 8.55 5.12 17.99
CA ASP A 166 9.12 3.89 18.57
C ASP A 166 9.79 2.98 17.54
N GLY A 167 9.70 3.33 16.25
CA GLY A 167 10.26 2.55 15.14
C GLY A 167 9.39 1.37 14.72
N ARG A 168 8.12 1.29 15.18
CA ARG A 168 7.20 0.23 14.79
C ARG A 168 6.28 0.69 13.66
N ILE A 169 5.93 -0.24 12.78
CA ILE A 169 4.99 0.00 11.69
C ILE A 169 3.58 0.16 12.30
N ALA A 170 3.03 1.35 12.22
CA ALA A 170 1.69 1.67 12.71
C ALA A 170 0.60 1.40 11.66
N TYR A 171 0.91 1.64 10.37
CA TYR A 171 -0.05 1.46 9.29
C TYR A 171 0.65 1.13 7.96
N LYS A 172 -0.07 0.46 7.05
CA LYS A 172 0.34 0.19 5.68
C LYS A 172 -0.79 0.54 4.72
N LEU A 173 -0.51 1.40 3.75
CA LEU A 173 -1.38 1.69 2.61
C LEU A 173 -0.85 0.94 1.39
N VAL A 174 -1.66 0.07 0.81
CA VAL A 174 -1.37 -0.63 -0.45
C VAL A 174 -1.97 0.15 -1.60
N GLY A 175 -1.17 0.40 -2.63
CA GLY A 175 -1.57 1.23 -3.77
C GLY A 175 -1.32 2.73 -3.57
N PRO A 176 -1.73 3.57 -4.53
CA PRO A 176 -1.41 4.99 -4.54
C PRO A 176 -2.16 5.78 -3.47
N ILE A 177 -1.50 6.83 -2.97
CA ILE A 177 -2.17 7.87 -2.20
C ILE A 177 -3.11 8.62 -3.15
N THR A 178 -4.38 8.68 -2.79
CA THR A 178 -5.42 9.43 -3.50
C THR A 178 -6.01 10.50 -2.57
N PRO A 179 -6.66 11.55 -3.08
CA PRO A 179 -7.32 12.52 -2.22
C PRO A 179 -8.29 11.89 -1.22
N ALA A 180 -9.00 10.84 -1.64
CA ALA A 180 -9.97 10.15 -0.80
C ALA A 180 -9.32 9.39 0.36
N ASN A 181 -8.29 8.54 0.10
CA ASN A 181 -7.63 7.77 1.15
C ASN A 181 -6.68 8.62 2.00
N LEU A 182 -6.14 9.70 1.44
CA LEU A 182 -5.33 10.66 2.19
C LEU A 182 -6.15 11.28 3.33
N GLU A 183 -7.34 11.81 3.03
CA GLU A 183 -8.17 12.48 4.03
C GLU A 183 -8.87 11.49 4.97
N ALA A 184 -9.41 10.39 4.42
CA ALA A 184 -10.21 9.47 5.20
C ALA A 184 -9.39 8.48 6.05
N VAL A 185 -8.13 8.23 5.66
CA VAL A 185 -7.33 7.15 6.26
C VAL A 185 -5.94 7.63 6.67
N LEU A 186 -5.11 8.11 5.73
CA LEU A 186 -3.69 8.33 6.00
C LEU A 186 -3.46 9.47 6.99
N LYS A 187 -4.13 10.62 6.84
CA LYS A 187 -4.04 11.74 7.78
C LYS A 187 -4.50 11.35 9.20
N PRO A 188 -5.65 10.70 9.42
CA PRO A 188 -6.04 10.21 10.74
C PRO A 188 -5.00 9.28 11.38
N GLU A 189 -4.39 8.36 10.61
CA GLU A 189 -3.35 7.47 11.14
C GLU A 189 -2.05 8.24 11.45
N ILE A 190 -1.68 9.25 10.65
CA ILE A 190 -0.55 10.16 10.95
C ILE A 190 -0.82 10.91 12.27
N GLU A 191 -1.98 11.53 12.45
CA GLU A 191 -2.31 12.26 13.69
C GLU A 191 -2.30 11.33 14.91
N LYS A 192 -2.81 10.11 14.77
CA LYS A 192 -2.74 9.08 15.82
C LYS A 192 -1.30 8.72 16.18
N ALA A 193 -0.41 8.53 15.18
CA ALA A 193 1.00 8.26 15.41
C ALA A 193 1.73 9.45 16.04
N LEU A 194 1.35 10.69 15.68
CA LEU A 194 1.89 11.91 16.28
C LEU A 194 1.46 12.08 17.75
N ALA A 195 0.26 11.64 18.10
CA ALA A 195 -0.27 11.69 19.47
C ALA A 195 0.27 10.56 20.37
N ALA A 196 0.77 9.47 19.79
CA ALA A 196 1.39 8.38 20.54
C ALA A 196 2.70 8.85 21.19
N LYS A 197 2.87 8.48 22.48
CA LYS A 197 4.07 8.82 23.28
C LYS A 197 5.20 7.83 23.05
#